data_b3f90e8e95688da406d055ed8b030805
#
_entry.id   b3f90e8e95688da406d055ed8b030805
#
_cell.length_a   1.000
_cell.length_b   1.000
_cell.length_c   1.000
_cell.angle_alpha   90.00
_cell.angle_beta   90.00
_cell.angle_gamma   90.00
#
_symmetry.space_group_name_H-M   'P 1'
#
loop_
_entity.id
_entity.type
_entity.pdbx_description
1 polymer ?
#
loop_
_entity_poly.entity_id
_entity_poly.type
_entity_poly.pdbx_seq_one_letter_code
_entity_poly.pdbx_strand_id
1 'polypeptide(L)'
;RNLKSYFSSVDDVSKYDSIENYFDNLYTNIDLENNIFKSILDENTVADEASPALASLRRKKRNLEASIKDNLSKLIHSSTYSKFIMDPIVTIRNDRYVIPVKVEYKDNVKGFVHDISYSGSTVFIEPISIFELNNQVHNLQLEENVEIERILKNLSDSLIPIVNNIETSL
;
A
#
# COMPACT_ATOMS: atom_id res chain seq x y z
N ARG A 1 22.34 4.94 -18.95
CA ARG A 1 22.93 3.60 -18.87
C ARG A 1 23.11 2.97 -20.27
N ASN A 2 22.05 2.81 -21.04
CA ASN A 2 22.09 2.18 -22.36
C ASN A 2 23.00 2.95 -23.35
N LEU A 3 23.01 4.27 -23.30
CA LEU A 3 23.88 5.10 -24.13
C LEU A 3 25.35 4.89 -23.78
N LYS A 4 25.73 4.90 -22.50
CA LYS A 4 27.11 4.68 -22.05
C LYS A 4 27.62 3.30 -22.46
N SER A 5 26.83 2.24 -22.29
CA SER A 5 27.20 0.88 -22.70
C SER A 5 27.28 0.73 -24.23
N TYR A 6 26.44 1.43 -24.99
CA TYR A 6 26.49 1.44 -26.46
C TYR A 6 27.78 2.03 -26.95
N PHE A 7 28.18 3.23 -26.46
CA PHE A 7 29.40 3.89 -26.87
C PHE A 7 30.65 3.12 -26.46
N SER A 8 30.67 2.48 -25.30
CA SER A 8 31.77 1.57 -24.88
C SER A 8 31.93 0.33 -25.75
N SER A 9 30.93 0.00 -26.58
CA SER A 9 30.96 -1.18 -27.49
C SER A 9 31.30 -0.83 -28.94
N VAL A 10 31.49 0.44 -29.27
CA VAL A 10 31.81 0.88 -30.65
C VAL A 10 33.32 0.94 -30.83
N ASP A 11 33.88 0.10 -31.71
CA ASP A 11 35.30 -0.07 -31.93
C ASP A 11 36.01 1.15 -32.60
N ASP A 12 35.27 2.10 -33.17
CA ASP A 12 35.83 3.27 -33.88
C ASP A 12 35.44 4.59 -33.19
N VAL A 13 36.04 4.83 -32.02
CA VAL A 13 35.82 6.02 -31.18
C VAL A 13 36.44 7.27 -31.73
N SER A 14 37.44 7.17 -32.64
CA SER A 14 38.22 8.30 -33.16
C SER A 14 37.41 9.38 -33.90
N LYS A 15 36.15 9.09 -34.26
CA LYS A 15 35.26 10.05 -34.93
C LYS A 15 34.44 10.95 -33.96
N TYR A 16 34.51 10.73 -32.65
CA TYR A 16 33.59 11.33 -31.69
C TYR A 16 34.27 11.96 -30.46
N ASP A 17 35.53 12.36 -30.56
CA ASP A 17 36.33 12.97 -29.47
C ASP A 17 35.58 14.05 -28.66
N SER A 18 34.74 14.83 -29.32
CA SER A 18 33.95 15.88 -28.65
C SER A 18 32.73 15.33 -27.87
N ILE A 19 32.27 14.13 -28.22
CA ILE A 19 31.10 13.49 -27.60
C ILE A 19 31.53 12.52 -26.48
N GLU A 20 32.71 11.91 -26.62
CA GLU A 20 33.26 10.95 -25.66
C GLU A 20 33.36 11.54 -24.25
N ASN A 21 33.85 12.79 -24.14
CA ASN A 21 33.91 13.50 -22.87
C ASN A 21 32.55 13.67 -22.18
N TYR A 22 31.45 13.83 -22.94
CA TYR A 22 30.09 13.88 -22.36
C TYR A 22 29.63 12.51 -21.84
N PHE A 23 29.97 11.43 -22.55
CA PHE A 23 29.60 10.08 -22.11
C PHE A 23 30.42 9.59 -20.93
N ASP A 24 31.71 9.95 -20.85
CA ASP A 24 32.55 9.61 -19.72
C ASP A 24 32.10 10.30 -18.43
N ASN A 25 31.55 11.50 -18.55
CA ASN A 25 31.03 12.28 -17.43
C ASN A 25 29.58 11.84 -17.00
N LEU A 26 28.90 10.96 -17.76
CA LEU A 26 27.60 10.45 -17.35
C LEU A 26 27.72 9.61 -16.10
N TYR A 27 27.13 10.10 -15.03
CA TYR A 27 27.06 9.35 -13.76
C TYR A 27 26.06 8.20 -13.87
N THR A 28 26.49 7.01 -13.48
CA THR A 28 25.63 5.82 -13.39
C THR A 28 25.86 5.12 -12.05
N ASN A 29 24.78 4.77 -11.36
CA ASN A 29 24.83 3.99 -10.13
C ASN A 29 23.83 2.84 -10.23
N ILE A 30 24.33 1.69 -10.68
CA ILE A 30 23.51 0.49 -10.97
C ILE A 30 22.82 -0.03 -9.70
N ASP A 31 23.51 -0.02 -8.57
CA ASP A 31 22.97 -0.54 -7.31
C ASP A 31 21.81 0.32 -6.81
N LEU A 32 21.96 1.65 -6.87
CA LEU A 32 20.91 2.57 -6.51
C LEU A 32 19.72 2.47 -7.47
N GLU A 33 19.97 2.45 -8.77
CA GLU A 33 18.95 2.24 -9.81
C GLU A 33 18.13 0.98 -9.52
N ASN A 34 18.80 -0.15 -9.32
CA ASN A 34 18.14 -1.42 -9.02
C ASN A 34 17.36 -1.36 -7.70
N ASN A 35 17.88 -0.69 -6.67
CA ASN A 35 17.20 -0.53 -5.40
C ASN A 35 15.92 0.29 -5.53
N ILE A 36 15.96 1.38 -6.30
CA ILE A 36 14.78 2.21 -6.59
C ILE A 36 13.73 1.39 -7.36
N PHE A 37 14.11 0.74 -8.46
CA PHE A 37 13.18 -0.08 -9.25
C PHE A 37 12.60 -1.26 -8.50
N LYS A 38 13.36 -1.86 -7.58
CA LYS A 38 12.85 -2.91 -6.70
C LYS A 38 11.86 -2.39 -5.66
N SER A 39 12.05 -1.14 -5.22
CA SER A 39 11.28 -0.58 -4.10
C SER A 39 10.04 0.19 -4.54
N ILE A 40 10.07 0.83 -5.73
CA ILE A 40 9.00 1.69 -6.22
C ILE A 40 8.43 1.09 -7.50
N LEU A 41 7.14 0.70 -7.48
CA LEU A 41 6.45 0.13 -8.63
C LEU A 41 5.86 1.21 -9.52
N ASP A 42 5.27 2.24 -8.93
CA ASP A 42 4.67 3.40 -9.58
C ASP A 42 4.65 4.62 -8.64
N GLU A 43 4.03 5.72 -9.07
CA GLU A 43 3.98 7.00 -8.33
C GLU A 43 3.34 6.88 -6.93
N ASN A 44 2.54 5.86 -6.68
CA ASN A 44 1.77 5.69 -5.45
C ASN A 44 2.06 4.38 -4.71
N THR A 45 2.90 3.51 -5.28
CA THR A 45 3.03 2.13 -4.80
C THR A 45 4.46 1.76 -4.47
N VAL A 46 4.72 1.50 -3.20
CA VAL A 46 5.95 0.86 -2.71
C VAL A 46 5.77 -0.65 -2.72
N ALA A 47 6.73 -1.37 -3.30
CA ALA A 47 6.70 -2.82 -3.43
C ALA A 47 6.79 -3.55 -2.08
N ASP A 48 6.18 -4.74 -1.98
CA ASP A 48 6.36 -5.60 -0.80
C ASP A 48 7.83 -5.98 -0.60
N GLU A 49 8.58 -6.15 -1.70
CA GLU A 49 10.00 -6.49 -1.74
C GLU A 49 10.94 -5.35 -1.32
N ALA A 50 10.42 -4.14 -1.13
CA ALA A 50 11.20 -2.99 -0.65
C ALA A 50 11.77 -3.23 0.75
N SER A 51 11.04 -3.95 1.61
CA SER A 51 11.56 -4.42 2.88
C SER A 51 10.85 -5.69 3.39
N PRO A 52 11.56 -6.58 4.10
CA PRO A 52 10.95 -7.74 4.75
C PRO A 52 9.88 -7.35 5.80
N ALA A 53 10.05 -6.18 6.45
CA ALA A 53 9.11 -5.65 7.41
C ALA A 53 7.79 -5.28 6.73
N LEU A 54 7.84 -4.52 5.60
CA LEU A 54 6.67 -4.15 4.82
C LEU A 54 5.90 -5.37 4.32
N ALA A 55 6.60 -6.35 3.74
CA ALA A 55 6.00 -7.61 3.29
C ALA A 55 5.30 -8.36 4.44
N SER A 56 5.91 -8.38 5.63
CA SER A 56 5.33 -9.02 6.82
C SER A 56 4.08 -8.31 7.31
N LEU A 57 4.11 -6.96 7.41
CA LEU A 57 2.98 -6.13 7.83
C LEU A 57 1.78 -6.32 6.90
N ARG A 58 2.00 -6.21 5.60
CA ARG A 58 0.94 -6.39 4.58
C ARG A 58 0.35 -7.80 4.60
N ARG A 59 1.18 -8.83 4.77
CA ARG A 59 0.71 -10.21 4.91
C ARG A 59 -0.15 -10.38 6.15
N LYS A 60 0.27 -9.86 7.32
CA LYS A 60 -0.52 -9.90 8.55
C LYS A 60 -1.86 -9.18 8.39
N LYS A 61 -1.86 -7.99 7.77
CA LYS A 61 -3.06 -7.21 7.50
C LYS A 61 -4.04 -7.99 6.61
N ARG A 62 -3.59 -8.53 5.48
CA ARG A 62 -4.42 -9.35 4.58
C ARG A 62 -5.05 -10.56 5.30
N ASN A 63 -4.30 -11.24 6.16
CA ASN A 63 -4.81 -12.37 6.92
C ASN A 63 -5.89 -11.97 7.93
N LEU A 64 -5.72 -10.84 8.62
CA LEU A 64 -6.73 -10.30 9.54
C LEU A 64 -7.98 -9.86 8.79
N GLU A 65 -7.85 -9.16 7.68
CA GLU A 65 -8.96 -8.74 6.82
C GLU A 65 -9.76 -9.94 6.30
N ALA A 66 -9.08 -11.01 5.88
CA ALA A 66 -9.73 -12.25 5.49
C ALA A 66 -10.51 -12.88 6.64
N SER A 67 -9.92 -12.90 7.84
CA SER A 67 -10.59 -13.41 9.06
C SER A 67 -11.82 -12.58 9.42
N ILE A 68 -11.74 -11.25 9.34
CA ILE A 68 -12.87 -10.35 9.59
C ILE A 68 -14.01 -10.64 8.60
N LYS A 69 -13.69 -10.71 7.30
CA LYS A 69 -14.69 -10.99 6.25
C LYS A 69 -15.36 -12.33 6.46
N ASP A 70 -14.61 -13.38 6.82
CA ASP A 70 -15.18 -14.70 7.13
C ASP A 70 -16.11 -14.66 8.36
N ASN A 71 -15.68 -14.01 9.45
CA ASN A 71 -16.48 -13.86 10.66
C ASN A 71 -17.78 -13.08 10.38
N LEU A 72 -17.69 -11.96 9.66
CA LEU A 72 -18.85 -11.17 9.30
C LEU A 72 -19.77 -11.91 8.32
N SER A 73 -19.23 -12.64 7.37
CA SER A 73 -20.02 -13.46 6.46
C SER A 73 -20.83 -14.52 7.20
N LYS A 74 -20.21 -15.24 8.15
CA LYS A 74 -20.92 -16.19 9.02
C LYS A 74 -22.02 -15.52 9.83
N LEU A 75 -21.76 -14.32 10.36
CA LEU A 75 -22.73 -13.57 11.14
C LEU A 75 -23.93 -13.14 10.28
N ILE A 76 -23.69 -12.57 9.10
CA ILE A 76 -24.71 -12.10 8.16
C ILE A 76 -25.66 -13.24 7.74
N HIS A 77 -25.12 -14.43 7.49
CA HIS A 77 -25.89 -15.60 7.04
C HIS A 77 -26.47 -16.44 8.18
N SER A 78 -26.19 -16.07 9.43
CA SER A 78 -26.76 -16.80 10.57
C SER A 78 -28.29 -16.60 10.67
N SER A 79 -29.01 -17.61 11.12
CA SER A 79 -30.47 -17.54 11.31
C SER A 79 -30.91 -16.42 12.25
N THR A 80 -30.05 -16.02 13.19
CA THR A 80 -30.30 -14.95 14.16
C THR A 80 -30.26 -13.58 13.54
N TYR A 81 -29.23 -13.30 12.68
CA TYR A 81 -28.96 -11.97 12.18
C TYR A 81 -29.48 -11.69 10.76
N SER A 82 -29.67 -12.73 9.93
CA SER A 82 -30.06 -12.56 8.52
C SER A 82 -31.31 -11.69 8.31
N LYS A 83 -32.27 -11.74 9.20
CA LYS A 83 -33.51 -10.92 9.14
C LYS A 83 -33.27 -9.43 9.41
N PHE A 84 -32.18 -9.09 10.12
CA PHE A 84 -31.82 -7.71 10.46
C PHE A 84 -30.98 -7.03 9.37
N ILE A 85 -30.34 -7.83 8.53
CA ILE A 85 -29.40 -7.36 7.51
C ILE A 85 -30.19 -6.80 6.32
N MET A 86 -29.74 -5.63 5.81
CA MET A 86 -30.31 -5.03 4.61
C MET A 86 -29.81 -5.75 3.35
N ASP A 87 -28.50 -5.89 3.22
CA ASP A 87 -27.82 -6.60 2.14
C ASP A 87 -26.78 -7.55 2.73
N PRO A 88 -26.69 -8.82 2.27
CA PRO A 88 -25.77 -9.80 2.83
C PRO A 88 -24.31 -9.60 2.35
N ILE A 89 -23.83 -8.36 2.42
CA ILE A 89 -22.50 -7.95 1.95
C ILE A 89 -21.75 -7.26 3.08
N VAL A 90 -20.52 -7.70 3.32
CA VAL A 90 -19.58 -6.99 4.19
C VAL A 90 -19.08 -5.73 3.47
N THR A 91 -19.12 -4.59 4.12
CA THR A 91 -18.67 -3.32 3.56
C THR A 91 -17.67 -2.62 4.47
N ILE A 92 -17.04 -1.55 3.97
CA ILE A 92 -16.12 -0.71 4.74
C ILE A 92 -16.74 0.67 4.87
N ARG A 93 -16.70 1.22 6.09
CA ARG A 93 -17.05 2.61 6.39
C ARG A 93 -16.04 3.17 7.39
N ASN A 94 -15.48 4.34 7.08
CA ASN A 94 -14.48 4.98 7.93
C ASN A 94 -13.32 4.04 8.31
N ASP A 95 -12.79 3.29 7.31
CA ASP A 95 -11.72 2.30 7.46
C ASP A 95 -12.04 1.13 8.42
N ARG A 96 -13.33 0.87 8.66
CA ARG A 96 -13.82 -0.23 9.48
C ARG A 96 -14.68 -1.19 8.65
N TYR A 97 -14.50 -2.47 8.88
CA TYR A 97 -15.39 -3.51 8.36
C TYR A 97 -16.69 -3.48 9.15
N VAL A 98 -17.79 -3.32 8.46
CA VAL A 98 -19.14 -3.16 9.02
C VAL A 98 -20.16 -4.01 8.26
N ILE A 99 -21.34 -4.18 8.85
CA ILE A 99 -22.48 -4.83 8.21
C ILE A 99 -23.63 -3.84 8.04
N PRO A 100 -24.38 -3.90 6.91
CA PRO A 100 -25.54 -3.05 6.68
C PRO A 100 -26.78 -3.63 7.37
N VAL A 101 -27.24 -2.94 8.39
CA VAL A 101 -28.40 -3.33 9.20
C VAL A 101 -29.59 -2.43 8.87
N LYS A 102 -30.79 -2.97 8.75
CA LYS A 102 -32.02 -2.19 8.61
C LYS A 102 -32.23 -1.32 9.84
N VAL A 103 -32.59 -0.05 9.66
CA VAL A 103 -32.63 0.94 10.74
C VAL A 103 -33.56 0.52 11.89
N GLU A 104 -34.68 -0.18 11.59
CA GLU A 104 -35.61 -0.67 12.59
C GLU A 104 -35.05 -1.78 13.50
N TYR A 105 -33.95 -2.40 13.09
CA TYR A 105 -33.25 -3.46 13.85
C TYR A 105 -31.89 -3.03 14.41
N LYS A 106 -31.56 -1.73 14.39
CA LYS A 106 -30.25 -1.25 14.84
C LYS A 106 -29.90 -1.70 16.26
N ASP A 107 -30.86 -1.73 17.16
CA ASP A 107 -30.68 -2.09 18.57
C ASP A 107 -30.59 -3.62 18.81
N ASN A 108 -30.91 -4.43 17.79
CA ASN A 108 -30.77 -5.88 17.82
C ASN A 108 -29.35 -6.36 17.49
N VAL A 109 -28.52 -5.51 16.93
CA VAL A 109 -27.12 -5.80 16.61
C VAL A 109 -26.21 -5.04 17.55
N LYS A 110 -25.56 -5.75 18.47
CA LYS A 110 -24.61 -5.14 19.41
C LYS A 110 -23.35 -4.70 18.68
N GLY A 111 -23.10 -3.39 18.64
CA GLY A 111 -21.95 -2.83 17.93
C GLY A 111 -21.94 -1.32 17.92
N PHE A 112 -21.00 -0.77 17.14
CA PHE A 112 -20.83 0.67 16.96
C PHE A 112 -21.36 1.09 15.60
N VAL A 113 -22.15 2.15 15.56
CA VAL A 113 -22.64 2.77 14.31
C VAL A 113 -21.52 3.63 13.73
N HIS A 114 -21.15 3.36 12.50
CA HIS A 114 -20.13 4.13 11.78
C HIS A 114 -20.72 5.05 10.72
N ASP A 115 -21.88 4.69 10.17
CA ASP A 115 -22.50 5.45 9.10
C ASP A 115 -23.99 5.13 8.98
N ILE A 116 -24.73 6.01 8.29
CA ILE A 116 -26.15 5.82 7.96
C ILE A 116 -26.30 6.11 6.48
N SER A 117 -27.06 5.28 5.74
CA SER A 117 -27.34 5.51 4.33
C SER A 117 -28.07 6.84 4.12
N TYR A 118 -27.91 7.43 2.92
CA TYR A 118 -28.57 8.70 2.58
C TYR A 118 -30.10 8.66 2.76
N SER A 119 -30.73 7.53 2.48
CA SER A 119 -32.18 7.32 2.71
C SER A 119 -32.57 7.15 4.16
N GLY A 120 -31.61 6.99 5.08
CA GLY A 120 -31.86 6.68 6.48
C GLY A 120 -32.35 5.25 6.76
N SER A 121 -32.52 4.41 5.73
CA SER A 121 -33.07 3.05 5.88
C SER A 121 -32.05 2.00 6.33
N THR A 122 -30.76 2.30 6.23
CA THR A 122 -29.67 1.36 6.55
C THR A 122 -28.68 2.02 7.50
N VAL A 123 -28.28 1.30 8.54
CA VAL A 123 -27.26 1.67 9.50
C VAL A 123 -26.07 0.73 9.32
N PHE A 124 -24.87 1.28 9.21
CA PHE A 124 -23.64 0.51 9.08
C PHE A 124 -23.04 0.28 10.46
N ILE A 125 -23.11 -0.95 10.94
CA ILE A 125 -22.71 -1.33 12.29
C ILE A 125 -21.43 -2.17 12.25
N GLU A 126 -20.46 -1.80 13.09
CA GLU A 126 -19.34 -2.64 13.46
C GLU A 126 -19.75 -3.53 14.65
N PRO A 127 -19.91 -4.84 14.46
CA PRO A 127 -20.24 -5.71 15.57
C PRO A 127 -19.12 -5.75 16.62
N ILE A 128 -19.49 -5.83 17.89
CA ILE A 128 -18.51 -5.94 18.99
C ILE A 128 -17.55 -7.11 18.79
N SER A 129 -18.02 -8.20 18.20
CA SER A 129 -17.22 -9.42 17.97
C SER A 129 -15.99 -9.21 17.07
N ILE A 130 -15.97 -8.17 16.23
CA ILE A 130 -14.85 -7.86 15.34
C ILE A 130 -14.14 -6.56 15.68
N PHE A 131 -14.59 -5.84 16.70
CA PHE A 131 -14.04 -4.53 17.08
C PHE A 131 -12.53 -4.58 17.28
N GLU A 132 -12.04 -5.59 18.00
CA GLU A 132 -10.61 -5.74 18.26
C GLU A 132 -9.82 -6.09 16.99
N LEU A 133 -10.37 -6.91 16.11
CA LEU A 133 -9.73 -7.24 14.82
C LEU A 133 -9.64 -6.00 13.92
N ASN A 134 -10.67 -5.17 13.87
CA ASN A 134 -10.63 -3.90 13.17
C ASN A 134 -9.57 -2.95 13.74
N ASN A 135 -9.40 -2.90 15.08
CA ASN A 135 -8.32 -2.12 15.70
C ASN A 135 -6.95 -2.63 15.28
N GLN A 136 -6.76 -3.95 15.23
CA GLN A 136 -5.49 -4.54 14.81
C GLN A 136 -5.19 -4.23 13.33
N VAL A 137 -6.19 -4.28 12.44
CA VAL A 137 -6.02 -3.88 11.03
C VAL A 137 -5.60 -2.41 10.93
N HIS A 138 -6.27 -1.53 11.70
CA HIS A 138 -5.93 -0.10 11.73
C HIS A 138 -4.50 0.14 12.21
N ASN A 139 -4.07 -0.53 13.28
CA ASN A 139 -2.70 -0.42 13.79
C ASN A 139 -1.67 -0.90 12.77
N LEU A 140 -1.93 -2.03 12.09
CA LEU A 140 -1.06 -2.52 11.02
C LEU A 140 -0.97 -1.55 9.84
N GLN A 141 -2.05 -0.83 9.52
CA GLN A 141 -2.03 0.23 8.50
C GLN A 141 -1.12 1.40 8.93
N LEU A 142 -1.18 1.81 10.20
CA LEU A 142 -0.28 2.85 10.72
C LEU A 142 1.19 2.40 10.69
N GLU A 143 1.47 1.17 11.11
CA GLU A 143 2.82 0.59 11.04
C GLU A 143 3.32 0.47 9.59
N GLU A 144 2.45 0.09 8.64
CA GLU A 144 2.74 0.06 7.22
C GLU A 144 3.14 1.43 6.69
N ASN A 145 2.40 2.49 7.05
CA ASN A 145 2.69 3.86 6.63
C ASN A 145 4.04 4.33 7.17
N VAL A 146 4.35 4.07 8.43
CA VAL A 146 5.65 4.41 9.04
C VAL A 146 6.80 3.69 8.32
N GLU A 147 6.62 2.41 7.99
CA GLU A 147 7.64 1.65 7.26
C GLU A 147 7.84 2.16 5.83
N ILE A 148 6.76 2.54 5.14
CA ILE A 148 6.83 3.17 3.81
C ILE A 148 7.62 4.48 3.88
N GLU A 149 7.31 5.36 4.85
CA GLU A 149 8.05 6.60 5.05
C GLU A 149 9.54 6.34 5.32
N ARG A 150 9.88 5.32 6.11
CA ARG A 150 11.26 4.92 6.37
C ARG A 150 11.97 4.47 5.09
N ILE A 151 11.31 3.68 4.24
CA ILE A 151 11.87 3.20 2.96
C ILE A 151 12.13 4.40 2.05
N LEU A 152 11.14 5.28 1.86
CA LEU A 152 11.26 6.45 0.99
C LEU A 152 12.35 7.41 1.47
N LYS A 153 12.45 7.61 2.78
CA LYS A 153 13.52 8.41 3.37
C LYS A 153 14.89 7.81 3.08
N ASN A 154 15.08 6.51 3.28
CA ASN A 154 16.35 5.85 3.01
C ASN A 154 16.76 5.96 1.52
N LEU A 155 15.80 5.83 0.59
CA LEU A 155 16.05 6.04 -0.84
C LEU A 155 16.45 7.49 -1.11
N SER A 156 15.76 8.45 -0.52
CA SER A 156 16.09 9.89 -0.66
C SER A 156 17.48 10.21 -0.09
N ASP A 157 17.79 9.72 1.10
CA ASP A 157 19.09 9.92 1.75
C ASP A 157 20.23 9.31 0.93
N SER A 158 19.99 8.22 0.21
CA SER A 158 20.99 7.59 -0.68
C SER A 158 21.26 8.40 -1.97
N LEU A 159 20.36 9.31 -2.35
CA LEU A 159 20.54 10.22 -3.49
C LEU A 159 21.39 11.45 -3.14
N ILE A 160 21.33 11.93 -1.89
CA ILE A 160 22.00 13.17 -1.46
C ILE A 160 23.49 13.22 -1.85
N PRO A 161 24.31 12.17 -1.59
CA PRO A 161 25.75 12.23 -1.88
C PRO A 161 26.08 12.31 -3.38
N ILE A 162 25.13 12.00 -4.26
CA ILE A 162 25.36 11.91 -5.70
C ILE A 162 24.61 12.96 -6.53
N VAL A 163 23.87 13.86 -5.87
CA VAL A 163 23.07 14.92 -6.53
C VAL A 163 23.94 15.73 -7.49
N ASN A 164 25.10 16.20 -7.03
CA ASN A 164 26.02 16.99 -7.87
C ASN A 164 26.50 16.22 -9.11
N ASN A 165 26.72 14.90 -8.99
CA ASN A 165 27.16 14.08 -10.11
C ASN A 165 26.03 13.89 -11.14
N ILE A 166 24.78 13.80 -10.66
CA ILE A 166 23.59 13.71 -11.53
C ILE A 166 23.39 15.05 -12.25
N GLU A 167 23.46 16.17 -11.54
CA GLU A 167 23.32 17.53 -12.12
C GLU A 167 24.38 17.80 -13.18
N THR A 168 25.61 17.33 -12.99
CA THR A 168 26.71 17.49 -13.98
C THR A 168 26.47 16.62 -15.22
N SER A 169 25.67 15.56 -15.11
CA SER A 169 25.34 14.64 -16.20
C SER A 169 24.12 15.05 -17.02
N LEU A 170 23.37 16.08 -16.59
CA LEU A 170 22.21 16.65 -17.27
C LEU A 170 22.61 17.84 -18.14
#